data_9c7bdd6018d2093341d4ea6feecd1777
#
_entry.id   9c7bdd6018d2093341d4ea6feecd1777
#
_cell.length_a   1.000
_cell.length_b   1.000
_cell.length_c   1.000
_cell.angle_alpha   90.00
_cell.angle_beta   90.00
_cell.angle_gamma   90.00
#
_symmetry.space_group_name_H-M   'P 1'
#
loop_
_entity.id
_entity.type
_entity.pdbx_description
1 polymer ?
#
loop_
_entity_poly.entity_id
_entity_poly.type
_entity_poly.pdbx_seq_one_letter_code
_entity_poly.pdbx_strand_id
1 'polypeptide(L)'
;MHDKQSGKCDICVESKITKKTCYPIERQYELLGLIHFDLADLKQTMSRGGKNYFVTFIDDYSRYTKVYLIKHKDETFYVFLKYKAKVENQLNKKIKRIRSDRGGEYVLFNKYCVREGIIHEVTPPYSPKSNGVAERKNRTLNEMMNVMLISSSAPDNLWGEALLATCFLQNRIPHKKTGKTPYELWRGYQPNLKYLRVWGCLAKVMLFDPKKRKIGSKTSNCMFLGYAEHGAAYRFLFLKVM
;
A
#
# COMPACT_ATOMS: atom_id res chain seq x y z
N MET A 1 17.36 57.40 -9.40
CA MET A 1 17.42 55.98 -9.74
C MET A 1 16.01 55.43 -9.63
N HIS A 2 15.35 55.23 -10.78
CA HIS A 2 13.94 54.77 -10.80
C HIS A 2 13.98 53.22 -10.92
N ASP A 3 13.52 52.56 -9.86
CA ASP A 3 13.19 51.15 -9.89
C ASP A 3 11.98 50.93 -10.84
N LYS A 4 12.29 50.37 -12.01
CA LYS A 4 11.25 49.85 -12.91
C LYS A 4 10.74 48.53 -12.34
N GLN A 5 9.72 48.57 -11.51
CA GLN A 5 8.84 47.42 -11.32
C GLN A 5 8.22 47.08 -12.69
N SER A 6 8.73 46.02 -13.31
CA SER A 6 8.09 45.46 -14.50
C SER A 6 6.79 44.76 -14.06
N GLY A 7 5.71 45.54 -14.01
CA GLY A 7 4.36 45.03 -13.82
C GLY A 7 4.06 43.99 -14.91
N LYS A 8 3.81 42.75 -14.54
CA LYS A 8 3.32 41.74 -15.48
C LYS A 8 1.94 42.24 -15.99
N CYS A 9 1.78 42.30 -17.30
CA CYS A 9 0.52 42.63 -17.93
C CYS A 9 -0.59 41.69 -17.44
N ASP A 10 -1.74 42.26 -17.00
CA ASP A 10 -2.86 41.49 -16.42
C ASP A 10 -3.36 40.39 -17.38
N ILE A 11 -3.45 40.71 -18.69
CA ILE A 11 -3.83 39.78 -19.74
C ILE A 11 -2.79 38.62 -19.85
N CYS A 12 -1.50 38.91 -19.67
CA CYS A 12 -0.47 37.90 -19.64
C CYS A 12 -0.51 37.03 -18.38
N VAL A 13 -0.97 37.60 -17.26
CA VAL A 13 -1.19 36.85 -16.01
C VAL A 13 -2.38 35.91 -16.17
N GLU A 14 -3.49 36.41 -16.69
CA GLU A 14 -4.70 35.60 -16.92
C GLU A 14 -4.50 34.50 -17.96
N SER A 15 -3.82 34.81 -19.07
CA SER A 15 -3.62 33.83 -20.17
C SER A 15 -2.46 32.85 -19.99
N LYS A 16 -1.49 33.17 -19.13
CA LYS A 16 -0.25 32.42 -18.93
C LYS A 16 -0.01 32.02 -17.48
N ILE A 17 -1.08 31.72 -16.72
CA ILE A 17 -0.94 31.17 -15.36
C ILE A 17 -0.27 29.81 -15.46
N THR A 18 1.04 29.79 -15.36
CA THR A 18 1.80 28.55 -15.14
C THR A 18 1.60 28.12 -13.69
N LYS A 19 1.23 26.87 -13.49
CA LYS A 19 1.15 26.30 -12.13
C LYS A 19 2.47 26.56 -11.42
N LYS A 20 2.46 27.41 -10.40
CA LYS A 20 3.64 27.62 -9.55
C LYS A 20 4.13 26.28 -9.01
N THR A 21 5.44 26.05 -9.01
CA THR A 21 6.04 24.93 -8.28
C THR A 21 5.59 25.02 -6.84
N CYS A 22 4.95 23.93 -6.34
CA CYS A 22 4.58 23.90 -4.92
C CYS A 22 5.84 24.02 -4.07
N TYR A 23 5.74 24.78 -2.98
CA TYR A 23 6.79 24.79 -1.96
C TYR A 23 7.11 23.36 -1.54
N PRO A 24 8.40 23.03 -1.23
CA PRO A 24 8.76 21.72 -0.74
C PRO A 24 7.94 21.44 0.52
N ILE A 25 7.11 20.39 0.47
CA ILE A 25 6.34 19.96 1.63
C ILE A 25 7.33 19.39 2.63
N GLU A 26 7.36 19.94 3.84
CA GLU A 26 8.14 19.38 4.93
C GLU A 26 7.65 17.96 5.21
N ARG A 27 8.59 17.02 5.14
CA ARG A 27 8.31 15.62 5.47
C ARG A 27 8.25 15.45 6.98
N GLN A 28 7.47 14.47 7.41
CA GLN A 28 7.49 14.09 8.81
C GLN A 28 8.84 13.47 9.17
N TYR A 29 9.30 13.75 10.39
CA TYR A 29 10.58 13.26 10.92
C TYR A 29 10.40 12.07 11.85
N GLU A 30 9.17 11.60 12.08
CA GLU A 30 8.86 10.50 12.97
C GLU A 30 7.79 9.56 12.43
N LEU A 31 7.85 8.30 12.88
CA LEU A 31 6.84 7.29 12.59
C LEU A 31 5.48 7.69 13.17
N LEU A 32 4.41 7.45 12.41
CA LEU A 32 3.01 7.76 12.71
C LEU A 32 2.70 9.27 12.84
N GLY A 33 3.65 10.15 12.47
CA GLY A 33 3.40 11.60 12.42
C GLY A 33 2.35 12.00 11.39
N LEU A 34 2.37 11.34 10.22
CA LEU A 34 1.37 11.49 9.16
C LEU A 34 1.19 10.17 8.41
N ILE A 35 -0.04 9.71 8.29
CA ILE A 35 -0.43 8.56 7.47
C ILE A 35 -1.19 9.05 6.25
N HIS A 36 -0.69 8.72 5.05
CA HIS A 36 -1.47 8.86 3.82
C HIS A 36 -2.37 7.65 3.66
N PHE A 37 -3.59 7.92 3.30
CA PHE A 37 -4.63 6.94 3.17
C PHE A 37 -5.32 7.08 1.81
N ASP A 38 -5.55 5.97 1.13
CA ASP A 38 -6.20 5.96 -0.18
C ASP A 38 -6.94 4.65 -0.43
N LEU A 39 -8.08 4.74 -1.11
CA LEU A 39 -8.94 3.63 -1.50
C LEU A 39 -8.88 3.46 -3.01
N ALA A 40 -8.47 2.28 -3.47
CA ALA A 40 -8.43 1.95 -4.90
C ALA A 40 -9.46 0.90 -5.27
N ASP A 41 -10.02 1.05 -6.47
CA ASP A 41 -11.09 0.24 -7.03
C ASP A 41 -10.55 -0.72 -8.09
N LEU A 42 -10.86 -2.01 -7.98
CA LEU A 42 -10.58 -3.07 -8.95
C LEU A 42 -11.84 -3.90 -9.26
N LYS A 43 -13.02 -3.25 -9.30
CA LYS A 43 -14.32 -3.90 -9.50
C LYS A 43 -14.44 -4.74 -10.76
N GLN A 44 -13.65 -4.43 -11.82
CA GLN A 44 -13.71 -5.16 -13.06
C GLN A 44 -13.37 -6.64 -12.90
N THR A 45 -12.53 -6.96 -11.91
CA THR A 45 -12.14 -8.34 -11.63
C THR A 45 -12.19 -8.60 -10.14
N MET A 46 -13.20 -9.34 -9.67
CA MET A 46 -13.28 -9.74 -8.27
C MET A 46 -12.14 -10.69 -7.92
N SER A 47 -11.45 -10.44 -6.81
CA SER A 47 -10.38 -11.33 -6.35
C SER A 47 -10.92 -12.71 -5.97
N ARG A 48 -10.06 -13.71 -5.96
CA ARG A 48 -10.40 -15.08 -5.51
C ARG A 48 -10.97 -15.10 -4.08
N GLY A 49 -10.61 -14.13 -3.25
CA GLY A 49 -11.16 -13.94 -1.90
C GLY A 49 -12.44 -13.11 -1.83
N GLY A 50 -13.10 -12.83 -2.97
CA GLY A 50 -14.34 -12.05 -3.02
C GLY A 50 -14.15 -10.56 -2.71
N LYS A 51 -12.97 -9.99 -2.98
CA LYS A 51 -12.64 -8.59 -2.73
C LYS A 51 -12.64 -7.79 -4.03
N ASN A 52 -13.12 -6.53 -3.96
CA ASN A 52 -13.24 -5.63 -5.12
C ASN A 52 -12.40 -4.37 -4.97
N TYR A 53 -11.94 -4.06 -3.76
CA TYR A 53 -11.19 -2.85 -3.43
C TYR A 53 -9.97 -3.19 -2.59
N PHE A 54 -9.05 -2.25 -2.57
CA PHE A 54 -7.98 -2.27 -1.58
C PHE A 54 -7.75 -0.88 -0.98
N VAL A 55 -7.32 -0.88 0.26
CA VAL A 55 -6.99 0.31 1.04
C VAL A 55 -5.50 0.32 1.31
N THR A 56 -4.84 1.45 1.08
CA THR A 56 -3.44 1.66 1.42
C THR A 56 -3.29 2.63 2.57
N PHE A 57 -2.45 2.30 3.54
CA PHE A 57 -1.94 3.19 4.57
C PHE A 57 -0.43 3.32 4.41
N ILE A 58 0.06 4.54 4.26
CA ILE A 58 1.47 4.84 3.98
C ILE A 58 1.97 5.82 5.02
N ASP A 59 2.93 5.41 5.81
CA ASP A 59 3.61 6.31 6.74
C ASP A 59 4.51 7.29 5.99
N ASP A 60 4.36 8.59 6.26
CA ASP A 60 5.07 9.63 5.50
C ASP A 60 6.57 9.60 5.74
N TYR A 61 7.01 9.29 6.96
CA TYR A 61 8.43 9.24 7.32
C TYR A 61 9.14 8.06 6.67
N SER A 62 8.67 6.85 6.92
CA SER A 62 9.33 5.61 6.48
C SER A 62 8.93 5.17 5.08
N ARG A 63 7.82 5.67 4.55
CA ARG A 63 7.15 5.16 3.34
C ARG A 63 6.67 3.70 3.47
N TYR A 64 6.69 3.17 4.68
CA TYR A 64 6.17 1.84 4.95
C TYR A 64 4.68 1.78 4.64
N THR A 65 4.32 0.80 3.84
CA THR A 65 2.96 0.67 3.30
C THR A 65 2.29 -0.59 3.83
N LYS A 66 1.04 -0.46 4.24
CA LYS A 66 0.13 -1.58 4.51
C LYS A 66 -1.03 -1.54 3.53
N VAL A 67 -1.38 -2.71 3.02
CA VAL A 67 -2.51 -2.90 2.11
C VAL A 67 -3.52 -3.83 2.77
N TYR A 68 -4.79 -3.47 2.65
CA TYR A 68 -5.93 -4.30 3.10
C TYR A 68 -6.91 -4.48 1.94
N LEU A 69 -7.35 -5.71 1.72
CA LEU A 69 -8.34 -6.04 0.71
C LEU A 69 -9.74 -6.00 1.35
N ILE A 70 -10.66 -5.28 0.72
CA ILE A 70 -12.04 -5.13 1.20
C ILE A 70 -13.04 -5.46 0.10
N LYS A 71 -14.24 -5.88 0.49
CA LYS A 71 -15.32 -6.21 -0.43
C LYS A 71 -16.16 -4.98 -0.76
N HIS A 72 -16.46 -4.16 0.26
CA HIS A 72 -17.28 -2.96 0.16
C HIS A 72 -16.51 -1.75 0.68
N LYS A 73 -16.82 -0.55 0.16
CA LYS A 73 -16.16 0.69 0.57
C LYS A 73 -16.42 1.08 2.04
N ASP A 74 -17.56 0.70 2.58
CA ASP A 74 -17.95 0.94 3.96
C ASP A 74 -17.08 0.18 4.99
N GLU A 75 -16.41 -0.89 4.58
CA GLU A 75 -15.42 -1.59 5.43
C GLU A 75 -14.18 -0.73 5.74
N THR A 76 -13.97 0.36 5.03
CA THR A 76 -12.78 1.22 5.11
C THR A 76 -12.53 1.72 6.52
N PHE A 77 -13.55 2.20 7.21
CA PHE A 77 -13.43 2.68 8.59
C PHE A 77 -13.01 1.56 9.56
N TYR A 78 -13.60 0.39 9.43
CA TYR A 78 -13.24 -0.77 10.27
C TYR A 78 -11.79 -1.22 10.02
N VAL A 79 -11.35 -1.21 8.77
CA VAL A 79 -9.97 -1.54 8.41
C VAL A 79 -8.99 -0.51 8.97
N PHE A 80 -9.38 0.77 8.98
CA PHE A 80 -8.58 1.81 9.64
C PHE A 80 -8.42 1.55 11.14
N LEU A 81 -9.49 1.20 11.84
CA LEU A 81 -9.42 0.87 13.28
C LEU A 81 -8.47 -0.31 13.55
N LYS A 82 -8.52 -1.35 12.72
CA LYS A 82 -7.59 -2.48 12.79
C LYS A 82 -6.15 -2.04 12.55
N TYR A 83 -5.93 -1.21 11.52
CA TYR A 83 -4.61 -0.67 11.20
C TYR A 83 -4.08 0.15 12.37
N LYS A 84 -4.86 1.12 12.86
CA LYS A 84 -4.52 2.00 13.99
C LYS A 84 -4.11 1.18 15.22
N ALA A 85 -4.98 0.30 15.69
CA ALA A 85 -4.71 -0.54 16.85
C ALA A 85 -3.42 -1.35 16.71
N LYS A 86 -3.19 -1.93 15.51
CA LYS A 86 -1.99 -2.73 15.21
C LYS A 86 -0.71 -1.91 15.24
N VAL A 87 -0.68 -0.76 14.55
CA VAL A 87 0.56 0.02 14.40
C VAL A 87 0.91 0.78 15.67
N GLU A 88 -0.08 1.33 16.36
CA GLU A 88 0.13 2.02 17.63
C GLU A 88 0.68 1.07 18.70
N ASN A 89 0.12 -0.15 18.76
CA ASN A 89 0.59 -1.17 19.70
C ASN A 89 2.00 -1.68 19.38
N GLN A 90 2.31 -1.88 18.07
CA GLN A 90 3.63 -2.36 17.65
C GLN A 90 4.76 -1.33 17.80
N LEU A 91 4.45 -0.06 17.67
CA LEU A 91 5.44 1.03 17.71
C LEU A 91 5.45 1.79 19.04
N ASN A 92 4.49 1.50 19.92
CA ASN A 92 4.26 2.27 21.17
C ASN A 92 4.16 3.78 20.88
N LYS A 93 3.46 4.15 19.81
CA LYS A 93 3.26 5.54 19.35
C LYS A 93 1.81 5.72 18.92
N LYS A 94 1.33 6.97 18.88
CA LYS A 94 0.00 7.33 18.40
C LYS A 94 0.06 7.93 17.00
N ILE A 95 -0.97 7.65 16.17
CA ILE A 95 -1.17 8.35 14.91
C ILE A 95 -1.56 9.79 15.23
N LYS A 96 -0.82 10.77 14.69
CA LYS A 96 -1.07 12.19 14.93
C LYS A 96 -1.94 12.80 13.84
N ARG A 97 -1.67 12.47 12.59
CA ARG A 97 -2.37 13.02 11.43
C ARG A 97 -2.67 11.95 10.40
N ILE A 98 -3.77 12.14 9.68
CA ILE A 98 -4.16 11.28 8.55
C ILE A 98 -4.49 12.20 7.39
N ARG A 99 -4.04 11.85 6.20
CA ARG A 99 -4.38 12.54 4.97
C ARG A 99 -5.07 11.58 4.01
N SER A 100 -6.28 11.96 3.55
CA SER A 100 -7.04 11.24 2.55
C SER A 100 -7.57 12.17 1.46
N ASP A 101 -8.11 11.60 0.40
CA ASP A 101 -8.97 12.32 -0.54
C ASP A 101 -10.35 12.61 0.07
N ARG A 102 -11.23 13.27 -0.71
CA ARG A 102 -12.63 13.50 -0.36
C ARG A 102 -13.49 12.33 -0.83
N GLY A 103 -13.83 11.41 0.06
CA GLY A 103 -14.85 10.40 -0.17
C GLY A 103 -16.04 10.55 0.78
N GLY A 104 -17.25 10.24 0.34
CA GLY A 104 -18.46 10.28 1.18
C GLY A 104 -18.43 9.30 2.35
N GLU A 105 -17.60 8.27 2.26
CA GLU A 105 -17.35 7.23 3.27
C GLU A 105 -16.66 7.76 4.54
N TYR A 106 -16.15 9.00 4.53
CA TYR A 106 -15.31 9.52 5.62
C TYR A 106 -16.05 10.31 6.72
N VAL A 107 -17.38 10.39 6.70
CA VAL A 107 -18.14 11.13 7.73
C VAL A 107 -17.96 10.51 9.12
N LEU A 108 -18.10 9.18 9.25
CA LEU A 108 -17.87 8.46 10.50
C LEU A 108 -16.39 8.51 10.90
N PHE A 109 -15.50 8.41 9.93
CA PHE A 109 -14.07 8.51 10.08
C PHE A 109 -13.67 9.87 10.68
N ASN A 110 -14.19 10.97 10.16
CA ASN A 110 -13.88 12.30 10.66
C ASN A 110 -14.34 12.51 12.11
N LYS A 111 -15.58 12.08 12.46
CA LYS A 111 -16.08 12.11 13.84
C LYS A 111 -15.17 11.31 14.81
N TYR A 112 -14.69 10.16 14.36
CA TYR A 112 -13.76 9.36 15.15
C TYR A 112 -12.42 10.06 15.35
N CYS A 113 -11.84 10.63 14.29
CA CYS A 113 -10.57 11.35 14.36
C CYS A 113 -10.62 12.51 15.36
N VAL A 114 -11.69 13.29 15.33
CA VAL A 114 -11.91 14.39 16.30
C VAL A 114 -11.94 13.86 17.73
N ARG A 115 -12.66 12.77 17.99
CA ARG A 115 -12.73 12.16 19.33
C ARG A 115 -11.38 11.66 19.84
N GLU A 116 -10.56 11.09 18.94
CA GLU A 116 -9.24 10.53 19.29
C GLU A 116 -8.11 11.59 19.26
N GLY A 117 -8.42 12.83 18.93
CA GLY A 117 -7.42 13.89 18.80
C GLY A 117 -6.51 13.74 17.56
N ILE A 118 -6.96 13.01 16.53
CA ILE A 118 -6.23 12.81 15.28
C ILE A 118 -6.63 13.93 14.30
N ILE A 119 -5.66 14.63 13.73
CA ILE A 119 -5.92 15.65 12.72
C ILE A 119 -6.19 14.95 11.37
N HIS A 120 -7.41 15.11 10.85
CA HIS A 120 -7.77 14.59 9.53
C HIS A 120 -7.63 15.71 8.48
N GLU A 121 -6.62 15.58 7.63
CA GLU A 121 -6.35 16.46 6.50
C GLU A 121 -7.03 15.91 5.24
N VAL A 122 -8.10 16.56 4.80
CA VAL A 122 -8.79 16.21 3.55
C VAL A 122 -8.21 17.06 2.42
N THR A 123 -7.80 16.42 1.33
CA THR A 123 -7.29 17.15 0.15
C THR A 123 -8.35 18.04 -0.48
N PRO A 124 -8.05 19.32 -0.76
CA PRO A 124 -8.98 20.20 -1.44
C PRO A 124 -9.36 19.67 -2.83
N PRO A 125 -10.60 19.94 -3.30
CA PRO A 125 -11.00 19.61 -4.66
C PRO A 125 -10.02 20.24 -5.67
N TYR A 126 -9.77 19.56 -6.77
CA TYR A 126 -8.87 19.99 -7.85
C TYR A 126 -7.39 20.19 -7.47
N SER A 127 -6.97 19.68 -6.30
CA SER A 127 -5.57 19.71 -5.85
C SER A 127 -4.95 18.31 -5.80
N PRO A 128 -4.74 17.62 -6.95
CA PRO A 128 -4.21 16.26 -6.99
C PRO A 128 -2.81 16.14 -6.37
N LYS A 129 -2.08 17.24 -6.25
CA LYS A 129 -0.75 17.26 -5.62
C LYS A 129 -0.75 16.95 -4.12
N SER A 130 -1.88 17.13 -3.43
CA SER A 130 -1.97 16.97 -1.97
C SER A 130 -1.99 15.50 -1.53
N ASN A 131 -2.53 14.56 -2.35
CA ASN A 131 -2.48 13.12 -2.08
C ASN A 131 -1.49 12.35 -2.99
N GLY A 132 -0.61 13.07 -3.68
CA GLY A 132 0.32 12.50 -4.65
C GLY A 132 1.30 11.44 -4.11
N VAL A 133 1.40 11.27 -2.80
CA VAL A 133 2.16 10.18 -2.17
C VAL A 133 1.41 8.87 -2.33
N ALA A 134 0.13 8.85 -1.95
CA ALA A 134 -0.72 7.66 -2.02
C ALA A 134 -1.02 7.28 -3.47
N GLU A 135 -1.35 8.26 -4.32
CA GLU A 135 -1.60 8.02 -5.75
C GLU A 135 -0.40 7.37 -6.46
N ARG A 136 0.82 7.92 -6.27
CA ARG A 136 2.04 7.34 -6.85
C ARG A 136 2.31 5.95 -6.30
N LYS A 137 2.08 5.71 -5.00
CA LYS A 137 2.28 4.40 -4.41
C LYS A 137 1.29 3.39 -4.99
N ASN A 138 0.01 3.74 -5.10
CA ASN A 138 -1.01 2.87 -5.67
C ASN A 138 -0.73 2.56 -7.14
N ARG A 139 -0.26 3.55 -7.93
CA ARG A 139 0.19 3.31 -9.30
C ARG A 139 1.31 2.28 -9.35
N THR A 140 2.36 2.46 -8.54
CA THR A 140 3.49 1.52 -8.52
C THR A 140 3.07 0.13 -8.05
N LEU A 141 2.16 0.03 -7.07
CA LEU A 141 1.60 -1.24 -6.62
C LEU A 141 0.84 -1.94 -7.75
N ASN A 142 0.00 -1.22 -8.48
CA ASN A 142 -0.77 -1.75 -9.61
C ASN A 142 0.13 -2.19 -10.76
N GLU A 143 1.13 -1.39 -11.12
CA GLU A 143 2.10 -1.74 -12.18
C GLU A 143 2.87 -3.03 -11.83
N MET A 144 3.39 -3.15 -10.62
CA MET A 144 4.11 -4.36 -10.18
C MET A 144 3.18 -5.57 -10.06
N MET A 145 1.97 -5.40 -9.56
CA MET A 145 0.95 -6.45 -9.50
C MET A 145 0.66 -6.99 -10.90
N ASN A 146 0.44 -6.12 -11.88
CA ASN A 146 0.19 -6.51 -13.27
C ASN A 146 1.39 -7.27 -13.87
N VAL A 147 2.61 -6.80 -13.64
CA VAL A 147 3.83 -7.51 -14.08
C VAL A 147 3.88 -8.91 -13.47
N MET A 148 3.56 -9.08 -12.19
CA MET A 148 3.54 -10.40 -11.54
C MET A 148 2.48 -11.32 -12.15
N LEU A 149 1.27 -10.84 -12.39
CA LEU A 149 0.19 -11.63 -13.00
C LEU A 149 0.57 -12.09 -14.42
N ILE A 150 1.01 -11.16 -15.26
CA ILE A 150 1.38 -11.45 -16.66
C ILE A 150 2.57 -12.41 -16.72
N SER A 151 3.65 -12.14 -15.95
CA SER A 151 4.87 -12.95 -16.01
C SER A 151 4.70 -14.38 -15.50
N SER A 152 3.75 -14.60 -14.61
CA SER A 152 3.45 -15.93 -14.05
C SER A 152 2.34 -16.67 -14.79
N SER A 153 1.68 -16.02 -15.76
CA SER A 153 0.45 -16.52 -16.42
C SER A 153 -0.64 -16.90 -15.40
N ALA A 154 -0.66 -16.23 -14.25
CA ALA A 154 -1.65 -16.47 -13.21
C ALA A 154 -3.00 -15.84 -13.58
N PRO A 155 -4.13 -16.45 -13.17
CA PRO A 155 -5.44 -15.85 -13.40
C PRO A 155 -5.57 -14.47 -12.75
N ASP A 156 -6.24 -13.53 -13.42
CA ASP A 156 -6.42 -12.15 -12.95
C ASP A 156 -7.07 -12.06 -11.58
N ASN A 157 -7.93 -13.01 -11.20
CA ASN A 157 -8.56 -13.05 -9.90
C ASN A 157 -7.58 -13.31 -8.73
N LEU A 158 -6.30 -13.59 -9.02
CA LEU A 158 -5.23 -13.63 -8.02
C LEU A 158 -4.60 -12.26 -7.73
N TRP A 159 -5.16 -11.18 -8.31
CA TRP A 159 -4.64 -9.83 -8.09
C TRP A 159 -4.45 -9.46 -6.61
N GLY A 160 -5.36 -9.90 -5.74
CA GLY A 160 -5.25 -9.60 -4.31
C GLY A 160 -3.99 -10.21 -3.68
N GLU A 161 -3.62 -11.43 -4.08
CA GLU A 161 -2.41 -12.11 -3.62
C GLU A 161 -1.14 -11.44 -4.19
N ALA A 162 -1.18 -11.11 -5.48
CA ALA A 162 -0.09 -10.40 -6.15
C ALA A 162 0.13 -9.01 -5.52
N LEU A 163 -0.94 -8.27 -5.22
CA LEU A 163 -0.88 -6.96 -4.57
C LEU A 163 -0.26 -7.03 -3.17
N LEU A 164 -0.66 -8.01 -2.36
CA LEU A 164 -0.08 -8.21 -1.03
C LEU A 164 1.41 -8.57 -1.12
N ALA A 165 1.81 -9.42 -2.07
CA ALA A 165 3.21 -9.75 -2.32
C ALA A 165 4.00 -8.54 -2.83
N THR A 166 3.43 -7.74 -3.72
CA THR A 166 4.00 -6.48 -4.21
C THR A 166 4.26 -5.51 -3.06
N CYS A 167 3.27 -5.30 -2.20
CA CYS A 167 3.41 -4.44 -1.02
C CYS A 167 4.52 -4.93 -0.08
N PHE A 168 4.60 -6.24 0.14
CA PHE A 168 5.64 -6.87 0.94
C PHE A 168 7.04 -6.61 0.37
N LEU A 169 7.22 -6.77 -0.95
CA LEU A 169 8.49 -6.53 -1.64
C LEU A 169 8.85 -5.04 -1.66
N GLN A 170 7.89 -4.17 -1.98
CA GLN A 170 8.10 -2.71 -2.03
C GLN A 170 8.61 -2.14 -0.70
N ASN A 171 8.16 -2.67 0.42
CA ASN A 171 8.66 -2.27 1.72
C ASN A 171 10.12 -2.67 1.97
N ARG A 172 10.70 -3.56 1.13
CA ARG A 172 12.07 -4.07 1.22
C ARG A 172 13.01 -3.55 0.15
N ILE A 173 12.53 -2.70 -0.76
CA ILE A 173 13.35 -2.02 -1.77
C ILE A 173 13.94 -0.76 -1.16
N PRO A 174 15.28 -0.56 -1.21
CA PRO A 174 15.92 0.64 -0.69
C PRO A 174 15.49 1.91 -1.41
N HIS A 175 15.31 2.98 -0.69
CA HIS A 175 15.03 4.28 -1.27
C HIS A 175 16.31 4.87 -1.87
N LYS A 176 16.28 5.31 -3.15
CA LYS A 176 17.46 5.81 -3.88
C LYS A 176 18.29 6.87 -3.15
N LYS A 177 17.63 7.78 -2.40
CA LYS A 177 18.34 8.89 -1.72
C LYS A 177 18.97 8.49 -0.39
N THR A 178 18.38 7.55 0.34
CA THR A 178 18.80 7.22 1.72
C THR A 178 19.50 5.87 1.82
N GLY A 179 19.38 5.01 0.80
CA GLY A 179 19.82 3.62 0.85
C GLY A 179 19.06 2.72 1.83
N LYS A 180 18.16 3.29 2.65
CA LYS A 180 17.37 2.55 3.63
C LYS A 180 16.05 2.07 3.05
N THR A 181 15.60 0.90 3.49
CA THR A 181 14.29 0.37 3.09
C THR A 181 13.18 0.93 3.97
N PRO A 182 11.93 1.04 3.47
CA PRO A 182 10.78 1.34 4.31
C PRO A 182 10.64 0.39 5.50
N TYR A 183 10.94 -0.88 5.30
CA TYR A 183 10.93 -1.89 6.35
C TYR A 183 11.94 -1.57 7.47
N GLU A 184 13.17 -1.21 7.10
CA GLU A 184 14.23 -0.87 8.04
C GLU A 184 13.86 0.36 8.87
N LEU A 185 13.34 1.42 8.24
CA LEU A 185 12.89 2.62 8.93
C LEU A 185 11.71 2.34 9.87
N TRP A 186 10.84 1.38 9.50
CA TRP A 186 9.67 1.00 10.30
C TRP A 186 9.99 0.06 11.46
N ARG A 187 10.88 -0.92 11.24
CA ARG A 187 11.20 -1.99 12.21
C ARG A 187 12.47 -1.73 13.01
N GLY A 188 13.34 -0.79 12.57
CA GLY A 188 14.61 -0.49 13.19
C GLY A 188 15.76 -1.43 12.83
N TYR A 189 15.53 -2.44 11.98
CA TYR A 189 16.56 -3.39 11.53
C TYR A 189 16.37 -3.76 10.06
N GLN A 190 17.46 -4.21 9.42
CA GLN A 190 17.45 -4.57 8.00
C GLN A 190 16.63 -5.85 7.74
N PRO A 191 15.87 -5.90 6.63
CA PRO A 191 15.14 -7.10 6.26
C PRO A 191 16.10 -8.21 5.81
N ASN A 192 15.85 -9.43 6.24
CA ASN A 192 16.50 -10.60 5.64
C ASN A 192 15.84 -10.85 4.26
N LEU A 193 16.63 -10.86 3.19
CA LEU A 193 16.15 -11.07 1.83
C LEU A 193 16.35 -12.50 1.31
N LYS A 194 17.06 -13.36 2.05
CA LYS A 194 17.41 -14.72 1.62
C LYS A 194 16.20 -15.62 1.37
N TYR A 195 15.06 -15.33 1.99
CA TYR A 195 13.84 -16.11 1.83
C TYR A 195 12.92 -15.62 0.71
N LEU A 196 13.31 -14.57 -0.02
CA LEU A 196 12.51 -14.08 -1.14
C LEU A 196 12.44 -15.12 -2.27
N ARG A 197 11.27 -15.24 -2.88
CA ARG A 197 10.98 -16.14 -3.99
C ARG A 197 10.26 -15.39 -5.09
N VAL A 198 10.38 -15.88 -6.31
CA VAL A 198 9.68 -15.34 -7.48
C VAL A 198 8.20 -15.67 -7.35
N TRP A 199 7.36 -14.64 -7.41
CA TRP A 199 5.91 -14.81 -7.32
C TRP A 199 5.39 -15.64 -8.50
N GLY A 200 4.45 -16.52 -8.25
CA GLY A 200 3.90 -17.39 -9.27
C GLY A 200 4.77 -18.61 -9.62
N CYS A 201 5.99 -18.75 -9.07
CA CYS A 201 6.83 -19.91 -9.34
C CYS A 201 6.18 -21.21 -8.87
N LEU A 202 6.41 -22.29 -9.61
CA LEU A 202 5.99 -23.63 -9.23
C LEU A 202 6.82 -24.13 -8.05
N ALA A 203 6.16 -24.78 -7.10
CA ALA A 203 6.77 -25.36 -5.93
C ALA A 203 6.18 -26.72 -5.62
N LYS A 204 6.98 -27.60 -5.06
CA LYS A 204 6.51 -28.87 -4.49
C LYS A 204 6.42 -28.73 -2.97
N VAL A 205 5.21 -28.79 -2.45
CA VAL A 205 4.93 -28.69 -1.02
C VAL A 205 4.69 -30.08 -0.46
N MET A 206 5.36 -30.41 0.63
CA MET A 206 5.19 -31.70 1.30
C MET A 206 3.75 -31.84 1.80
N LEU A 207 3.18 -33.00 1.57
CA LEU A 207 1.89 -33.36 2.16
C LEU A 207 2.04 -33.56 3.67
N PHE A 208 1.09 -33.06 4.47
CA PHE A 208 1.06 -33.33 5.91
C PHE A 208 0.63 -34.77 6.19
N ASP A 209 0.99 -35.33 7.34
CA ASP A 209 0.91 -36.74 7.67
C ASP A 209 -0.42 -37.45 7.40
N PRO A 210 -1.62 -36.84 7.68
CA PRO A 210 -2.90 -37.50 7.34
C PRO A 210 -3.12 -37.75 5.85
N LYS A 211 -2.42 -37.01 4.95
CA LYS A 211 -2.54 -37.17 3.49
C LYS A 211 -1.39 -37.96 2.86
N LYS A 212 -0.38 -38.31 3.64
CA LYS A 212 0.76 -39.15 3.16
C LYS A 212 0.31 -40.60 3.03
N ARG A 213 0.59 -41.17 1.88
CA ARG A 213 0.44 -42.62 1.63
C ARG A 213 1.81 -43.29 1.72
N LYS A 214 1.84 -44.60 2.09
CA LYS A 214 3.09 -45.38 2.07
C LYS A 214 3.69 -45.43 0.66
N ILE A 215 2.84 -45.54 -0.35
CA ILE A 215 3.22 -45.59 -1.78
C ILE A 215 2.55 -44.43 -2.48
N GLY A 216 3.28 -43.71 -3.36
CA GLY A 216 2.81 -42.57 -4.13
C GLY A 216 3.52 -41.25 -3.83
N SER A 217 3.05 -40.17 -4.43
CA SER A 217 3.64 -38.83 -4.25
C SER A 217 3.49 -38.33 -2.81
N LYS A 218 4.61 -37.89 -2.23
CA LYS A 218 4.65 -37.26 -0.89
C LYS A 218 4.54 -35.74 -0.96
N THR A 219 4.38 -35.17 -2.17
CA THR A 219 4.32 -33.73 -2.43
C THR A 219 3.14 -33.39 -3.33
N SER A 220 2.67 -32.15 -3.23
CA SER A 220 1.72 -31.56 -4.17
C SER A 220 2.35 -30.42 -4.97
N ASN A 221 1.94 -30.28 -6.22
CA ASN A 221 2.31 -29.15 -7.05
C ASN A 221 1.54 -27.91 -6.59
N CYS A 222 2.25 -26.85 -6.36
CA CYS A 222 1.69 -25.59 -5.88
C CYS A 222 2.31 -24.42 -6.64
N MET A 223 1.61 -23.30 -6.62
CA MET A 223 2.12 -22.01 -7.07
C MET A 223 2.42 -21.14 -5.84
N PHE A 224 3.57 -20.50 -5.78
CA PHE A 224 3.92 -19.58 -4.71
C PHE A 224 3.13 -18.28 -4.83
N LEU A 225 2.39 -17.88 -3.78
CA LEU A 225 1.57 -16.69 -3.75
C LEU A 225 2.10 -15.57 -2.85
N GLY A 226 3.08 -15.84 -2.00
CA GLY A 226 3.64 -14.82 -1.13
C GLY A 226 3.96 -15.30 0.28
N TYR A 227 3.92 -14.36 1.20
CA TYR A 227 4.45 -14.51 2.55
C TYR A 227 3.33 -14.42 3.58
N ALA A 228 3.45 -15.16 4.66
CA ALA A 228 2.56 -15.04 5.81
C ALA A 228 2.73 -13.67 6.48
N GLU A 229 1.64 -13.11 7.01
CA GLU A 229 1.69 -11.79 7.64
C GLU A 229 2.42 -11.80 8.98
N HIS A 230 2.32 -12.90 9.75
CA HIS A 230 2.78 -13.01 11.12
C HIS A 230 3.76 -14.17 11.36
N GLY A 231 4.57 -14.50 10.35
CA GLY A 231 5.53 -15.61 10.50
C GLY A 231 6.47 -15.72 9.32
N ALA A 232 7.49 -16.60 9.45
CA ALA A 232 8.43 -16.93 8.39
C ALA A 232 7.90 -18.02 7.44
N ALA A 233 6.59 -18.01 7.16
CA ALA A 233 5.95 -19.02 6.33
C ALA A 233 5.58 -18.46 4.95
N TYR A 234 5.50 -19.36 3.98
CA TYR A 234 5.05 -19.09 2.63
C TYR A 234 3.57 -19.43 2.45
N ARG A 235 2.93 -18.74 1.50
CA ARG A 235 1.56 -19.03 1.07
C ARG A 235 1.57 -19.63 -0.33
N PHE A 236 0.81 -20.69 -0.52
CA PHE A 236 0.75 -21.45 -1.76
C PHE A 236 -0.68 -21.66 -2.24
N LEU A 237 -0.83 -21.71 -3.55
CA LEU A 237 -2.01 -22.21 -4.21
C LEU A 237 -1.77 -23.65 -4.66
N PHE A 238 -2.58 -24.59 -4.17
CA PHE A 238 -2.54 -25.97 -4.66
C PHE A 238 -3.09 -26.02 -6.09
N LEU A 239 -2.30 -26.55 -6.99
CA LEU A 239 -2.72 -26.78 -8.37
C LEU A 239 -3.43 -28.14 -8.40
N LYS A 240 -4.65 -28.17 -8.94
CA LYS A 240 -5.31 -29.46 -9.22
C LYS A 240 -4.48 -30.18 -10.28
N VAL A 241 -4.07 -31.41 -10.01
CA VAL A 241 -3.60 -32.33 -11.06
C VAL A 241 -4.85 -32.65 -11.87
N MET A 242 -4.85 -32.24 -13.14
CA MET A 242 -5.85 -32.73 -14.09
C MET A 242 -5.57 -34.19 -14.39
#